data_2899af3f19c305f6c04de2ffde8e9872
#
_entry.id   2899af3f19c305f6c04de2ffde8e9872
#
_cell.length_a   1.000
_cell.length_b   1.000
_cell.length_c   1.000
_cell.angle_alpha   90.00
_cell.angle_beta   90.00
_cell.angle_gamma   90.00
#
_symmetry.space_group_name_H-M   'P 1'
#
loop_
_entity.id
_entity.type
_entity.pdbx_description
1 polymer ?
#
loop_
_entity_poly.entity_id
_entity_poly.type
_entity_poly.pdbx_seq_one_letter_code
_entity_poly.pdbx_strand_id
1 'polypeptide(L)'
;SSNINAIDILKNNLDKIDWYSLSENSNAIKLLEENRDKIDWYQIALNKNAIEIIEKNLDKIDWSILSKNENAINLLKSNPHKIDWQSISQNENAINLLMENPINIDWEYLSLNSNALLLINDKINEEQLLNNEKLKLLDEKNKIDDCYLCLNTNPRIIEILEKYQDKINWEMLSQNPAGINLLEKNKEKINYELLSLNPEIFTDEPIPNY
;
A
#
# COMPACT_ATOMS: atom_id res chain seq x y z
N SER A 1 -3.27 -17.51 -9.98
CA SER A 1 -4.43 -17.69 -10.87
C SER A 1 -5.68 -17.87 -10.04
N SER A 2 -6.66 -16.99 -10.22
CA SER A 2 -7.94 -16.97 -9.49
C SER A 2 -8.97 -17.99 -10.01
N ASN A 3 -8.59 -18.87 -10.93
CA ASN A 3 -9.51 -19.82 -11.57
C ASN A 3 -9.60 -21.09 -10.71
N ILE A 4 -10.80 -21.38 -10.18
CA ILE A 4 -11.08 -22.60 -9.38
C ILE A 4 -10.70 -23.88 -10.15
N ASN A 5 -10.91 -23.92 -11.47
CA ASN A 5 -10.52 -25.05 -12.30
C ASN A 5 -8.99 -25.25 -12.38
N ALA A 6 -8.19 -24.21 -12.10
CA ALA A 6 -6.74 -24.32 -12.06
C ALA A 6 -6.25 -25.09 -10.82
N ILE A 7 -6.98 -25.06 -9.71
CA ILE A 7 -6.61 -25.79 -8.49
C ILE A 7 -6.60 -27.31 -8.74
N ASP A 8 -7.57 -27.84 -9.45
CA ASP A 8 -7.63 -29.29 -9.78
C ASP A 8 -6.51 -29.70 -10.74
N ILE A 9 -6.14 -28.81 -11.69
CA ILE A 9 -4.98 -29.03 -12.55
C ILE A 9 -3.68 -29.05 -11.72
N LEU A 10 -3.53 -28.13 -10.77
CA LEU A 10 -2.36 -28.04 -9.90
C LEU A 10 -2.24 -29.30 -9.00
N LYS A 11 -3.35 -29.79 -8.44
CA LYS A 11 -3.36 -31.01 -7.60
C LYS A 11 -2.81 -32.25 -8.34
N ASN A 12 -3.00 -32.31 -9.64
CA ASN A 12 -2.50 -33.41 -10.46
C ASN A 12 -1.08 -33.19 -10.99
N ASN A 13 -0.42 -32.07 -10.66
CA ASN A 13 0.90 -31.70 -11.16
C ASN A 13 1.74 -30.98 -10.06
N LEU A 14 1.76 -31.53 -8.84
CA LEU A 14 2.41 -30.93 -7.67
C LEU A 14 3.92 -30.66 -7.87
N ASP A 15 4.57 -31.47 -8.72
CA ASP A 15 5.98 -31.35 -9.10
C ASP A 15 6.29 -30.13 -9.99
N LYS A 16 5.25 -29.53 -10.58
CA LYS A 16 5.37 -28.38 -11.50
C LYS A 16 4.92 -27.07 -10.87
N ILE A 17 4.48 -27.11 -9.60
CA ILE A 17 3.98 -25.91 -8.91
C ILE A 17 5.16 -25.02 -8.49
N ASP A 18 5.07 -23.75 -8.84
CA ASP A 18 5.82 -22.68 -8.18
C ASP A 18 5.17 -22.38 -6.81
N TRP A 19 5.69 -23.01 -5.76
CA TRP A 19 5.17 -22.87 -4.41
C TRP A 19 5.40 -21.47 -3.82
N TYR A 20 6.42 -20.73 -4.30
CA TYR A 20 6.65 -19.33 -3.95
C TYR A 20 5.43 -18.49 -4.35
N SER A 21 5.09 -18.43 -5.63
CA SER A 21 3.92 -17.70 -6.13
C SER A 21 2.60 -18.23 -5.60
N LEU A 22 2.50 -19.56 -5.36
CA LEU A 22 1.27 -20.16 -4.85
C LEU A 22 1.00 -19.75 -3.40
N SER A 23 2.04 -19.57 -2.58
CA SER A 23 1.89 -19.23 -1.16
C SER A 23 1.21 -17.87 -0.95
N GLU A 24 1.41 -16.90 -1.84
CA GLU A 24 0.73 -15.60 -1.82
C GLU A 24 -0.71 -15.67 -2.35
N ASN A 25 -1.07 -16.71 -3.10
CA ASN A 25 -2.37 -16.80 -3.76
C ASN A 25 -3.49 -17.10 -2.76
N SER A 26 -4.39 -16.12 -2.55
CA SER A 26 -5.50 -16.22 -1.58
C SER A 26 -6.53 -17.32 -1.89
N ASN A 27 -6.56 -17.87 -3.11
CA ASN A 27 -7.42 -18.98 -3.48
C ASN A 27 -6.76 -20.36 -3.26
N ALA A 28 -5.47 -20.42 -2.88
CA ALA A 28 -4.71 -21.64 -2.76
C ALA A 28 -4.71 -22.26 -1.35
N ILE A 29 -5.42 -21.69 -0.38
CA ILE A 29 -5.35 -22.04 1.05
C ILE A 29 -5.47 -23.56 1.27
N LYS A 30 -6.48 -24.20 0.68
CA LYS A 30 -6.67 -25.65 0.83
C LYS A 30 -5.51 -26.46 0.30
N LEU A 31 -4.92 -26.07 -0.85
CA LEU A 31 -3.76 -26.77 -1.43
C LEU A 31 -2.51 -26.55 -0.58
N LEU A 32 -2.34 -25.39 0.01
CA LEU A 32 -1.25 -25.07 0.95
C LEU A 32 -1.39 -25.86 2.25
N GLU A 33 -2.60 -26.03 2.79
CA GLU A 33 -2.85 -26.85 3.99
C GLU A 33 -2.56 -28.33 3.75
N GLU A 34 -2.85 -28.84 2.54
CA GLU A 34 -2.55 -30.21 2.14
C GLU A 34 -1.03 -30.45 1.91
N ASN A 35 -0.22 -29.37 1.70
CA ASN A 35 1.20 -29.40 1.35
C ASN A 35 2.04 -28.42 2.20
N ARG A 36 1.94 -28.49 3.52
CA ARG A 36 2.54 -27.52 4.46
C ARG A 36 4.06 -27.45 4.39
N ASP A 37 4.72 -28.53 3.97
CA ASP A 37 6.17 -28.60 3.77
C ASP A 37 6.66 -27.81 2.56
N LYS A 38 5.75 -27.38 1.67
CA LYS A 38 6.01 -26.60 0.47
C LYS A 38 5.71 -25.09 0.63
N ILE A 39 5.11 -24.69 1.76
CA ILE A 39 4.75 -23.28 1.99
C ILE A 39 6.02 -22.43 2.03
N ASP A 40 6.03 -21.37 1.20
CA ASP A 40 6.97 -20.26 1.36
C ASP A 40 6.45 -19.30 2.44
N TRP A 41 7.16 -19.22 3.56
CA TRP A 41 6.72 -18.49 4.75
C TRP A 41 6.82 -16.97 4.61
N TYR A 42 7.63 -16.47 3.68
CA TYR A 42 7.67 -15.05 3.33
C TYR A 42 6.42 -14.66 2.53
N GLN A 43 6.09 -15.44 1.49
CA GLN A 43 4.95 -15.15 0.63
C GLN A 43 3.59 -15.37 1.32
N ILE A 44 3.49 -16.39 2.18
CA ILE A 44 2.22 -16.63 2.88
C ILE A 44 1.87 -15.51 3.86
N ALA A 45 2.85 -14.77 4.38
CA ALA A 45 2.61 -13.61 5.22
C ALA A 45 1.85 -12.49 4.48
N LEU A 46 1.97 -12.40 3.15
CA LEU A 46 1.20 -11.48 2.29
C LEU A 46 -0.19 -12.00 1.93
N ASN A 47 -0.43 -13.31 2.07
CA ASN A 47 -1.69 -13.94 1.70
C ASN A 47 -2.82 -13.55 2.66
N LYS A 48 -3.76 -12.72 2.19
CA LYS A 48 -4.87 -12.19 3.01
C LYS A 48 -5.79 -13.27 3.59
N ASN A 49 -5.86 -14.46 2.97
CA ASN A 49 -6.71 -15.57 3.41
C ASN A 49 -5.97 -16.61 4.27
N ALA A 50 -4.65 -16.45 4.49
CA ALA A 50 -3.84 -17.44 5.20
C ALA A 50 -3.71 -17.21 6.72
N ILE A 51 -4.48 -16.32 7.31
CA ILE A 51 -4.32 -15.91 8.73
C ILE A 51 -4.35 -17.14 9.66
N GLU A 52 -5.24 -18.11 9.46
CA GLU A 52 -5.31 -19.32 10.28
C GLU A 52 -4.06 -20.23 10.16
N ILE A 53 -3.43 -20.27 8.99
CA ILE A 53 -2.15 -21.00 8.78
C ILE A 53 -1.03 -20.26 9.50
N ILE A 54 -1.01 -18.93 9.40
CA ILE A 54 -0.02 -18.05 10.01
C ILE A 54 -0.07 -18.16 11.53
N GLU A 55 -1.26 -18.08 12.14
CA GLU A 55 -1.47 -18.18 13.59
C GLU A 55 -0.92 -19.47 14.20
N LYS A 56 -0.94 -20.56 13.44
CA LYS A 56 -0.42 -21.88 13.87
C LYS A 56 1.10 -22.02 13.67
N ASN A 57 1.78 -21.01 13.07
CA ASN A 57 3.19 -21.10 12.68
C ASN A 57 3.93 -19.75 12.87
N LEU A 58 3.66 -19.05 13.96
CA LEU A 58 4.19 -17.70 14.24
C LEU A 58 5.72 -17.64 14.34
N ASP A 59 6.35 -18.77 14.61
CA ASP A 59 7.80 -18.92 14.67
C ASP A 59 8.49 -18.85 13.29
N LYS A 60 7.73 -19.02 12.22
CA LYS A 60 8.22 -19.02 10.83
C LYS A 60 7.96 -17.70 10.08
N ILE A 61 7.19 -16.80 10.68
CA ILE A 61 6.67 -15.61 10.00
C ILE A 61 7.64 -14.44 10.10
N ASP A 62 7.87 -13.78 8.97
CA ASP A 62 8.45 -12.45 8.94
C ASP A 62 7.37 -11.41 9.30
N TRP A 63 7.52 -10.80 10.47
CA TRP A 63 6.54 -9.85 11.02
C TRP A 63 6.52 -8.51 10.28
N SER A 64 7.63 -8.12 9.62
CA SER A 64 7.63 -6.91 8.81
C SER A 64 6.78 -7.09 7.56
N ILE A 65 6.83 -8.29 6.96
CA ILE A 65 5.98 -8.65 5.83
C ILE A 65 4.52 -8.82 6.27
N LEU A 66 4.30 -9.49 7.42
CA LEU A 66 2.95 -9.64 7.98
C LEU A 66 2.29 -8.30 8.30
N SER A 67 3.07 -7.29 8.70
CA SER A 67 2.56 -5.94 8.99
C SER A 67 1.95 -5.26 7.75
N LYS A 68 2.29 -5.70 6.53
CA LYS A 68 1.67 -5.25 5.27
C LYS A 68 0.34 -5.94 4.98
N ASN A 69 0.06 -7.09 5.62
CA ASN A 69 -1.15 -7.85 5.36
C ASN A 69 -2.37 -7.19 6.00
N GLU A 70 -3.31 -6.74 5.18
CA GLU A 70 -4.52 -6.02 5.62
C GLU A 70 -5.41 -6.82 6.56
N ASN A 71 -5.39 -8.16 6.49
CA ASN A 71 -6.21 -9.04 7.33
C ASN A 71 -5.49 -9.46 8.62
N ALA A 72 -4.21 -9.08 8.81
CA ALA A 72 -3.44 -9.46 9.98
C ALA A 72 -3.59 -8.51 11.18
N ILE A 73 -4.42 -7.47 11.11
CA ILE A 73 -4.51 -6.41 12.14
C ILE A 73 -4.78 -6.97 13.54
N ASN A 74 -5.69 -7.94 13.68
CA ASN A 74 -6.00 -8.54 14.99
C ASN A 74 -4.82 -9.36 15.54
N LEU A 75 -4.12 -10.08 14.67
CA LEU A 75 -2.92 -10.84 15.03
C LEU A 75 -1.78 -9.91 15.46
N LEU A 76 -1.60 -8.79 14.76
CA LEU A 76 -0.62 -7.77 15.11
C LEU A 76 -0.96 -7.08 16.45
N LYS A 77 -2.23 -6.73 16.69
CA LYS A 77 -2.69 -6.20 17.99
C LYS A 77 -2.40 -7.16 19.16
N SER A 78 -2.50 -8.46 18.92
CA SER A 78 -2.17 -9.49 19.91
C SER A 78 -0.66 -9.66 20.13
N ASN A 79 0.18 -9.11 19.23
CA ASN A 79 1.64 -9.21 19.27
C ASN A 79 2.30 -7.82 19.07
N PRO A 80 2.02 -6.82 19.92
CA PRO A 80 2.39 -5.42 19.63
C PRO A 80 3.90 -5.18 19.52
N HIS A 81 4.71 -6.00 20.20
CA HIS A 81 6.18 -5.93 20.15
C HIS A 81 6.79 -6.47 18.84
N LYS A 82 5.96 -7.07 17.98
CA LYS A 82 6.34 -7.61 16.67
C LYS A 82 5.94 -6.72 15.50
N ILE A 83 5.16 -5.66 15.76
CA ILE A 83 4.68 -4.75 14.71
C ILE A 83 5.87 -4.01 14.11
N ASP A 84 6.00 -4.09 12.79
CA ASP A 84 6.85 -3.19 12.01
C ASP A 84 6.06 -1.92 11.67
N TRP A 85 6.40 -0.83 12.35
CA TRP A 85 5.65 0.43 12.27
C TRP A 85 5.78 1.12 10.91
N GLN A 86 6.87 0.90 10.19
CA GLN A 86 7.04 1.37 8.82
C GLN A 86 6.05 0.67 7.87
N SER A 87 6.04 -0.67 7.90
CA SER A 87 5.14 -1.46 7.06
C SER A 87 3.67 -1.25 7.39
N ILE A 88 3.31 -1.14 8.69
CA ILE A 88 1.91 -0.96 9.11
C ILE A 88 1.39 0.44 8.77
N SER A 89 2.24 1.46 8.68
CA SER A 89 1.82 2.83 8.32
C SER A 89 1.21 2.90 6.91
N GLN A 90 1.67 2.08 5.98
CA GLN A 90 1.07 1.99 4.64
C GLN A 90 -0.11 1.00 4.53
N ASN A 91 -0.41 0.24 5.60
CA ASN A 91 -1.50 -0.73 5.59
C ASN A 91 -2.86 -0.03 5.73
N GLU A 92 -3.70 -0.13 4.71
CA GLU A 92 -4.98 0.58 4.63
C GLU A 92 -5.97 0.23 5.75
N ASN A 93 -5.88 -0.98 6.31
CA ASN A 93 -6.75 -1.43 7.41
C ASN A 93 -6.20 -1.06 8.80
N ALA A 94 -5.02 -0.45 8.89
CA ALA A 94 -4.35 -0.17 10.15
C ALA A 94 -4.70 1.19 10.78
N ILE A 95 -5.53 2.02 10.18
CA ILE A 95 -5.78 3.41 10.61
C ILE A 95 -6.13 3.49 12.11
N ASN A 96 -7.03 2.65 12.61
CA ASN A 96 -7.40 2.64 14.03
C ASN A 96 -6.22 2.26 14.93
N LEU A 97 -5.38 1.29 14.51
CA LEU A 97 -4.18 0.88 15.24
C LEU A 97 -3.14 2.01 15.28
N LEU A 98 -2.97 2.74 14.19
CA LEU A 98 -2.08 3.89 14.10
C LEU A 98 -2.58 5.05 14.99
N MET A 99 -3.87 5.33 15.00
CA MET A 99 -4.47 6.35 15.88
C MET A 99 -4.32 6.00 17.38
N GLU A 100 -4.37 4.71 17.72
CA GLU A 100 -4.09 4.22 19.08
C GLU A 100 -2.60 4.36 19.47
N ASN A 101 -1.69 4.51 18.48
CA ASN A 101 -0.24 4.53 18.66
C ASN A 101 0.46 5.66 17.88
N PRO A 102 0.09 6.93 18.05
CA PRO A 102 0.51 8.03 17.18
C PRO A 102 2.02 8.27 17.16
N ILE A 103 2.74 7.94 18.25
CA ILE A 103 4.20 8.10 18.33
C ILE A 103 4.96 7.13 17.40
N ASN A 104 4.32 6.06 16.99
CA ASN A 104 4.91 5.02 16.16
C ASN A 104 4.59 5.19 14.66
N ILE A 105 3.78 6.18 14.29
CA ILE A 105 3.44 6.45 12.89
C ILE A 105 4.69 6.84 12.12
N ASP A 106 4.96 6.12 11.06
CA ASP A 106 5.91 6.53 10.04
C ASP A 106 5.16 7.37 9.00
N TRP A 107 5.31 8.70 9.09
CA TRP A 107 4.55 9.65 8.28
C TRP A 107 4.96 9.64 6.81
N GLU A 108 6.20 9.28 6.50
CA GLU A 108 6.67 9.07 5.14
C GLU A 108 5.84 7.96 4.47
N TYR A 109 5.79 6.78 5.09
CA TYR A 109 5.02 5.65 4.55
C TYR A 109 3.50 5.81 4.68
N LEU A 110 3.01 6.53 5.70
CA LEU A 110 1.60 6.86 5.83
C LEU A 110 1.09 7.69 4.65
N SER A 111 1.97 8.51 4.02
CA SER A 111 1.61 9.33 2.85
C SER A 111 1.09 8.48 1.68
N LEU A 112 1.49 7.20 1.57
CA LEU A 112 0.96 6.25 0.58
C LEU A 112 -0.40 5.65 0.97
N ASN A 113 -0.80 5.71 2.26
CA ASN A 113 -1.99 5.03 2.74
C ASN A 113 -3.26 5.75 2.28
N SER A 114 -4.03 5.13 1.38
CA SER A 114 -5.22 5.73 0.78
C SER A 114 -6.35 6.00 1.79
N ASN A 115 -6.35 5.32 2.94
CA ASN A 115 -7.34 5.51 4.01
C ASN A 115 -6.91 6.55 5.06
N ALA A 116 -5.68 7.09 4.98
CA ALA A 116 -5.12 7.99 6.00
C ALA A 116 -5.37 9.49 5.75
N LEU A 117 -6.23 9.89 4.81
CA LEU A 117 -6.40 11.28 4.37
C LEU A 117 -6.62 12.29 5.50
N LEU A 118 -7.39 11.94 6.53
CA LEU A 118 -7.61 12.84 7.67
C LEU A 118 -6.32 13.06 8.46
N LEU A 119 -5.60 11.97 8.78
CA LEU A 119 -4.32 12.03 9.50
C LEU A 119 -3.29 12.83 8.70
N ILE A 120 -3.22 12.61 7.38
CA ILE A 120 -2.32 13.32 6.46
C ILE A 120 -2.65 14.83 6.46
N ASN A 121 -3.91 15.20 6.31
CA ASN A 121 -4.32 16.61 6.30
C ASN A 121 -4.00 17.30 7.63
N ASP A 122 -4.23 16.64 8.76
CA ASP A 122 -3.93 17.18 10.08
C ASP A 122 -2.41 17.32 10.28
N LYS A 123 -1.62 16.36 9.80
CA LYS A 123 -0.15 16.41 9.86
C LYS A 123 0.42 17.56 9.00
N ILE A 124 -0.08 17.76 7.79
CA ILE A 124 0.35 18.87 6.93
C ILE A 124 0.03 20.23 7.60
N ASN A 125 -1.15 20.37 8.22
CA ASN A 125 -1.48 21.57 8.98
C ASN A 125 -0.50 21.81 10.13
N GLU A 126 -0.11 20.76 10.88
CA GLU A 126 0.90 20.84 11.93
C GLU A 126 2.26 21.29 11.37
N GLU A 127 2.72 20.68 10.28
CA GLU A 127 3.99 21.04 9.63
C GLU A 127 4.04 22.50 9.18
N GLN A 128 2.93 23.03 8.63
CA GLN A 128 2.84 24.43 8.21
C GLN A 128 2.89 25.43 9.38
N LEU A 129 2.51 25.00 10.59
CA LEU A 129 2.66 25.83 11.80
C LEU A 129 4.09 25.85 12.34
N LEU A 130 4.93 24.92 11.91
CA LEU A 130 6.35 24.91 12.27
C LEU A 130 7.13 25.90 11.41
N ASN A 131 8.10 26.59 12.02
CA ASN A 131 9.05 27.36 11.21
C ASN A 131 10.02 26.42 10.50
N ASN A 132 10.62 26.88 9.40
CA ASN A 132 11.52 26.10 8.55
C ASN A 132 12.69 25.45 9.31
N GLU A 133 13.18 26.07 10.41
CA GLU A 133 14.27 25.52 11.22
C GLU A 133 13.81 24.31 12.04
N LYS A 134 12.62 24.40 12.67
CA LYS A 134 12.03 23.29 13.41
C LYS A 134 11.64 22.12 12.49
N LEU A 135 11.11 22.42 11.31
CA LEU A 135 10.74 21.39 10.33
C LEU A 135 11.95 20.61 9.84
N LYS A 136 13.12 21.28 9.63
CA LYS A 136 14.37 20.64 9.25
C LYS A 136 14.96 19.72 10.34
N LEU A 137 14.57 19.90 11.60
CA LEU A 137 15.04 19.08 12.72
C LEU A 137 14.20 17.80 12.91
N LEU A 138 13.07 17.66 12.22
CA LEU A 138 12.30 16.41 12.24
C LEU A 138 13.03 15.33 11.43
N ASP A 139 13.05 14.12 11.97
CA ASP A 139 13.45 12.95 11.19
C ASP A 139 12.55 12.77 9.97
N GLU A 140 13.07 12.23 8.85
CA GLU A 140 12.29 12.04 7.62
C GLU A 140 10.98 11.25 7.87
N LYS A 141 11.03 10.18 8.65
CA LYS A 141 9.85 9.39 9.04
C LYS A 141 8.74 10.17 9.77
N ASN A 142 9.07 11.36 10.29
CA ASN A 142 8.12 12.23 11.01
C ASN A 142 7.55 13.34 10.14
N LYS A 143 7.83 13.32 8.84
CA LYS A 143 7.33 14.29 7.84
C LYS A 143 6.46 13.59 6.81
N ILE A 144 5.53 14.35 6.24
CA ILE A 144 4.84 13.92 5.02
C ILE A 144 5.84 13.91 3.87
N ASP A 145 5.91 12.80 3.14
CA ASP A 145 6.71 12.71 1.91
C ASP A 145 5.88 13.17 0.71
N ASP A 146 6.35 14.22 0.03
CA ASP A 146 5.63 14.85 -1.09
C ASP A 146 5.54 13.91 -2.31
N CYS A 147 6.53 13.03 -2.52
CA CYS A 147 6.49 12.04 -3.60
C CYS A 147 5.44 10.98 -3.32
N TYR A 148 5.46 10.40 -2.11
CA TYR A 148 4.50 9.37 -1.71
C TYR A 148 3.07 9.93 -1.60
N LEU A 149 2.93 11.19 -1.14
CA LEU A 149 1.64 11.88 -1.14
C LEU A 149 1.04 11.97 -2.54
N CYS A 150 1.86 12.34 -3.53
CA CYS A 150 1.43 12.43 -4.93
C CYS A 150 1.21 11.06 -5.60
N LEU A 151 1.67 9.96 -5.02
CA LEU A 151 1.40 8.59 -5.45
C LEU A 151 0.18 7.96 -4.75
N ASN A 152 -0.40 8.65 -3.76
CA ASN A 152 -1.59 8.16 -3.05
C ASN A 152 -2.78 8.02 -4.00
N THR A 153 -3.34 6.79 -4.08
CA THR A 153 -4.36 6.44 -5.07
C THR A 153 -5.78 6.85 -4.68
N ASN A 154 -5.99 7.40 -3.49
CA ASN A 154 -7.31 7.89 -3.12
C ASN A 154 -7.67 9.13 -3.94
N PRO A 155 -8.79 9.14 -4.71
CA PRO A 155 -9.16 10.29 -5.55
C PRO A 155 -9.28 11.61 -4.80
N ARG A 156 -9.60 11.57 -3.49
CA ARG A 156 -9.72 12.77 -2.65
C ARG A 156 -8.37 13.38 -2.27
N ILE A 157 -7.24 12.71 -2.59
CA ILE A 157 -5.92 13.30 -2.38
C ILE A 157 -5.77 14.62 -3.15
N ILE A 158 -6.47 14.76 -4.29
CA ILE A 158 -6.44 15.97 -5.10
C ILE A 158 -6.97 17.19 -4.33
N GLU A 159 -7.98 17.03 -3.48
CA GLU A 159 -8.50 18.11 -2.61
C GLU A 159 -7.39 18.60 -1.65
N ILE A 160 -6.57 17.69 -1.14
CA ILE A 160 -5.42 18.03 -0.28
C ILE A 160 -4.33 18.72 -1.10
N LEU A 161 -3.97 18.20 -2.27
CA LEU A 161 -2.95 18.78 -3.14
C LEU A 161 -3.36 20.16 -3.69
N GLU A 162 -4.64 20.39 -4.03
CA GLU A 162 -5.13 21.69 -4.43
C GLU A 162 -5.05 22.73 -3.28
N LYS A 163 -5.23 22.28 -2.03
CA LYS A 163 -5.09 23.12 -0.83
C LYS A 163 -3.63 23.43 -0.49
N TYR A 164 -2.73 22.45 -0.69
CA TYR A 164 -1.31 22.52 -0.31
C TYR A 164 -0.42 22.36 -1.56
N GLN A 165 -0.46 23.37 -2.44
CA GLN A 165 0.22 23.34 -3.74
C GLN A 165 1.75 23.21 -3.65
N ASP A 166 2.33 23.63 -2.54
CA ASP A 166 3.76 23.44 -2.21
C ASP A 166 4.14 21.98 -2.00
N LYS A 167 3.15 21.11 -1.73
CA LYS A 167 3.31 19.65 -1.56
C LYS A 167 3.18 18.87 -2.88
N ILE A 168 2.96 19.54 -4.03
CA ILE A 168 2.79 18.84 -5.30
C ILE A 168 4.14 18.51 -5.92
N ASN A 169 4.46 17.21 -5.94
CA ASN A 169 5.48 16.66 -6.82
C ASN A 169 4.83 16.31 -8.17
N TRP A 170 4.96 17.20 -9.14
CA TRP A 170 4.33 17.08 -10.47
C TRP A 170 4.81 15.88 -11.25
N GLU A 171 6.07 15.46 -11.04
CA GLU A 171 6.65 14.27 -11.64
C GLU A 171 5.90 13.02 -11.15
N MET A 172 5.80 12.83 -9.84
CA MET A 172 5.09 11.69 -9.26
C MET A 172 3.58 11.75 -9.54
N LEU A 173 2.97 12.94 -9.51
CA LEU A 173 1.55 13.10 -9.83
C LEU A 173 1.24 12.68 -11.27
N SER A 174 2.18 12.84 -12.22
CA SER A 174 1.95 12.48 -13.63
C SER A 174 1.62 11.00 -13.83
N GLN A 175 2.12 10.09 -12.99
CA GLN A 175 1.79 8.67 -13.06
C GLN A 175 0.58 8.25 -12.18
N ASN A 176 0.02 9.17 -11.38
CA ASN A 176 -1.11 8.87 -10.50
C ASN A 176 -2.45 8.97 -11.24
N PRO A 177 -3.26 7.89 -11.29
CA PRO A 177 -4.58 7.90 -11.91
C PRO A 177 -5.49 9.03 -11.40
N ALA A 178 -5.45 9.33 -10.10
CA ALA A 178 -6.25 10.40 -9.50
C ALA A 178 -5.85 11.80 -9.99
N GLY A 179 -4.62 11.98 -10.50
CA GLY A 179 -4.02 13.28 -10.85
C GLY A 179 -4.49 13.88 -12.17
N ILE A 180 -5.14 13.14 -13.06
CA ILE A 180 -5.40 13.55 -14.46
C ILE A 180 -6.06 14.93 -14.56
N ASN A 181 -7.14 15.16 -13.82
CA ASN A 181 -7.87 16.45 -13.87
C ASN A 181 -7.01 17.65 -13.40
N LEU A 182 -6.09 17.42 -12.46
CA LEU A 182 -5.19 18.48 -11.99
C LEU A 182 -4.05 18.71 -12.98
N LEU A 183 -3.55 17.66 -13.64
CA LEU A 183 -2.57 17.75 -14.71
C LEU A 183 -3.13 18.49 -15.95
N GLU A 184 -4.38 18.24 -16.33
CA GLU A 184 -5.03 18.94 -17.44
C GLU A 184 -5.08 20.46 -17.24
N LYS A 185 -5.25 20.90 -15.99
CA LYS A 185 -5.22 22.33 -15.62
C LYS A 185 -3.80 22.94 -15.58
N ASN A 186 -2.76 22.08 -15.57
CA ASN A 186 -1.34 22.46 -15.39
C ASN A 186 -0.43 21.75 -16.40
N LYS A 187 -0.75 21.82 -17.68
CA LYS A 187 -0.09 21.06 -18.77
C LYS A 187 1.41 21.29 -18.87
N GLU A 188 1.89 22.48 -18.49
CA GLU A 188 3.32 22.82 -18.49
C GLU A 188 4.12 22.11 -17.41
N LYS A 189 3.44 21.47 -16.43
CA LYS A 189 4.05 20.73 -15.32
C LYS A 189 4.10 19.22 -15.53
N ILE A 190 3.50 18.73 -16.61
CA ILE A 190 3.37 17.31 -16.90
C ILE A 190 4.72 16.69 -17.23
N ASN A 191 5.09 15.61 -16.54
CA ASN A 191 6.10 14.69 -16.99
C ASN A 191 5.47 13.66 -17.93
N TYR A 192 5.64 13.83 -19.25
CA TYR A 192 5.02 13.00 -20.27
C TYR A 192 5.54 11.56 -20.30
N GLU A 193 6.79 11.32 -19.85
CA GLU A 193 7.35 9.98 -19.73
C GLU A 193 6.60 9.21 -18.64
N LEU A 194 6.44 9.80 -17.46
CA LEU A 194 5.70 9.19 -16.36
C LEU A 194 4.19 9.14 -16.60
N LEU A 195 3.63 10.15 -17.30
CA LEU A 195 2.23 10.11 -17.70
C LEU A 195 1.92 8.91 -18.60
N SER A 196 2.87 8.47 -19.44
CA SER A 196 2.68 7.27 -20.26
C SER A 196 2.51 5.97 -19.47
N LEU A 197 2.85 5.97 -18.16
CA LEU A 197 2.64 4.86 -17.23
C LEU A 197 1.30 4.95 -16.49
N ASN A 198 0.58 6.06 -16.63
CA ASN A 198 -0.68 6.30 -15.94
C ASN A 198 -1.81 5.51 -16.60
N PRO A 199 -2.46 4.57 -15.88
CA PRO A 199 -3.48 3.71 -16.48
C PRO A 199 -4.72 4.46 -16.98
N GLU A 200 -5.05 5.64 -16.42
CA GLU A 200 -6.25 6.40 -16.79
C GLU A 200 -6.15 7.08 -18.17
N ILE A 201 -4.94 7.24 -18.75
CA ILE A 201 -4.81 7.79 -20.11
C ILE A 201 -5.24 6.80 -21.21
N PHE A 202 -5.45 5.54 -20.85
CA PHE A 202 -5.86 4.47 -21.77
C PHE A 202 -7.33 4.06 -21.55
N THR A 203 -8.16 4.91 -20.93
CA THR A 203 -9.59 4.64 -20.85
C THR A 203 -10.17 4.66 -22.26
N ASP A 204 -10.83 3.55 -22.64
CA ASP A 204 -11.47 3.33 -23.93
C ASP A 204 -12.66 4.31 -24.13
N GLU A 205 -12.39 5.58 -24.39
CA GLU A 205 -13.38 6.40 -25.07
C GLU A 205 -13.43 5.91 -26.53
N PRO A 206 -14.62 5.53 -27.04
CA PRO A 206 -14.74 5.10 -28.42
C PRO A 206 -14.26 6.23 -29.33
N ILE A 207 -13.26 5.95 -30.16
CA ILE A 207 -12.77 6.90 -31.19
C ILE A 207 -13.99 7.37 -31.97
N PRO A 208 -14.34 8.67 -32.01
CA PRO A 208 -15.44 9.15 -32.81
C PRO A 208 -15.18 8.74 -34.26
N ASN A 209 -16.11 7.97 -34.84
CA ASN A 209 -16.07 7.68 -36.27
C ASN A 209 -16.30 8.98 -37.04
N TYR A 210 -15.23 9.55 -37.58
CA TYR A 210 -15.26 10.62 -38.57
C TYR A 210 -15.46 10.05 -39.98
#